data_797d2979147da7cf0903c37e3e1d0ca8
#
_entry.id   797d2979147da7cf0903c37e3e1d0ca8
#
_cell.length_a   1.000
_cell.length_b   1.000
_cell.length_c   1.000
_cell.angle_alpha   90.00
_cell.angle_beta   90.00
_cell.angle_gamma   90.00
#
_symmetry.space_group_name_H-M   'P 1'
#
loop_
_entity.id
_entity.type
_entity.pdbx_description
1 polymer ?
#
loop_
_entity_poly.entity_id
_entity_poly.type
_entity_poly.pdbx_seq_one_letter_code
_entity_poly.pdbx_strand_id
1 'polypeptide(L)'
;MVSRFLNAITEALDAEFGNDYEIYTEDIRQGLTPPCFLVDLISSTREKVSGSWYQYNTLFAVQYFPGGENERSEIHSVISRLDDCLEVLSVTWKDGQESPKTDPKVKRTRTEADETAITEGVLTYPIRINDVFYRLDDGDPMESADITVMEVQKNG
;
A
#
# COMPACT_ATOMS: atom_id res chain seq x y z
N MET A 1 9.29 -2.49 -0.92
CA MET A 1 8.42 -1.46 -0.33
C MET A 1 6.96 -1.61 -0.75
N VAL A 2 6.69 -2.01 -1.97
CA VAL A 2 5.31 -2.23 -2.43
C VAL A 2 4.57 -3.25 -1.55
N SER A 3 5.24 -4.34 -1.17
CA SER A 3 4.63 -5.35 -0.29
C SER A 3 4.23 -4.76 1.06
N ARG A 4 4.98 -3.82 1.57
CA ARG A 4 4.67 -3.17 2.85
C ARG A 4 3.47 -2.25 2.73
N PHE A 5 3.38 -1.54 1.60
CA PHE A 5 2.21 -0.70 1.33
C PHE A 5 0.97 -1.58 1.21
N LEU A 6 1.09 -2.69 0.48
CA LEU A 6 -0.01 -3.63 0.32
C LEU A 6 -0.47 -4.19 1.67
N ASN A 7 0.48 -4.57 2.51
CA ASN A 7 0.17 -5.07 3.85
C ASN A 7 -0.54 -4.00 4.68
N ALA A 8 -0.09 -2.76 4.60
CA ALA A 8 -0.72 -1.66 5.35
C ALA A 8 -2.17 -1.46 4.91
N ILE A 9 -2.43 -1.54 3.61
CA ILE A 9 -3.78 -1.40 3.07
C ILE A 9 -4.66 -2.57 3.54
N THR A 10 -4.17 -3.80 3.42
CA THR A 10 -4.97 -4.97 3.81
C THR A 10 -5.23 -5.01 5.31
N GLU A 11 -4.27 -4.58 6.12
CA GLU A 11 -4.47 -4.49 7.57
C GLU A 11 -5.52 -3.45 7.92
N ALA A 12 -5.51 -2.31 7.23
CA ALA A 12 -6.50 -1.26 7.45
C ALA A 12 -7.90 -1.74 7.07
N LEU A 13 -8.02 -2.46 5.94
CA LEU A 13 -9.28 -3.03 5.51
C LEU A 13 -9.79 -4.10 6.48
N ASP A 14 -8.90 -4.96 6.94
CA ASP A 14 -9.25 -6.02 7.88
C ASP A 14 -9.71 -5.46 9.21
N ALA A 15 -9.04 -4.41 9.69
CA ALA A 15 -9.42 -3.76 10.94
C ALA A 15 -10.79 -3.08 10.85
N GLU A 16 -11.12 -2.51 9.69
CA GLU A 16 -12.38 -1.78 9.51
C GLU A 16 -13.55 -2.71 9.20
N PHE A 17 -13.34 -3.70 8.33
CA PHE A 17 -14.42 -4.51 7.80
C PHE A 17 -14.53 -5.89 8.47
N GLY A 18 -13.47 -6.36 9.09
CA GLY A 18 -13.48 -7.61 9.84
C GLY A 18 -13.55 -8.86 8.96
N ASN A 19 -13.95 -9.97 9.56
CA ASN A 19 -13.89 -11.28 8.92
C ASN A 19 -15.05 -11.56 7.97
N ASP A 20 -16.03 -10.66 7.88
CA ASP A 20 -17.19 -10.86 7.00
C ASP A 20 -16.86 -10.53 5.54
N TYR A 21 -15.66 -10.01 5.28
CA TYR A 21 -15.24 -9.61 3.94
C TYR A 21 -13.93 -10.29 3.59
N GLU A 22 -13.91 -10.94 2.43
CA GLU A 22 -12.66 -11.49 1.90
C GLU A 22 -11.84 -10.36 1.29
N ILE A 23 -10.52 -10.43 1.46
CA ILE A 23 -9.61 -9.45 0.89
C ILE A 23 -8.60 -10.20 0.02
N TYR A 24 -8.65 -9.93 -1.27
CA TYR A 24 -7.77 -10.55 -2.25
C TYR A 24 -6.69 -9.56 -2.66
N THR A 25 -5.47 -10.03 -2.80
CA THR A 25 -4.32 -9.20 -3.20
C THR A 25 -3.75 -9.61 -4.55
N GLU A 26 -4.33 -10.61 -5.17
CA GLU A 26 -3.93 -11.07 -6.50
C GLU A 26 -5.13 -10.99 -7.43
N ASP A 27 -4.88 -10.77 -8.71
CA ASP A 27 -5.92 -10.69 -9.71
C ASP A 27 -6.54 -12.07 -9.91
N ILE A 28 -7.48 -12.41 -9.08
CA ILE A 28 -8.25 -13.64 -9.17
C ILE A 28 -9.55 -13.29 -9.87
N ARG A 29 -9.61 -13.53 -11.17
CA ARG A 29 -10.81 -13.21 -11.96
C ARG A 29 -11.93 -14.20 -11.76
N GLN A 30 -11.60 -15.39 -11.25
CA GLN A 30 -12.58 -16.42 -10.95
C GLN A 30 -12.45 -16.80 -9.49
N GLY A 31 -13.57 -17.07 -8.86
CA GLY A 31 -13.60 -17.51 -7.48
C GLY A 31 -13.67 -16.41 -6.43
N LEU A 32 -13.92 -15.17 -6.86
CA LEU A 32 -14.20 -14.09 -5.91
C LEU A 32 -15.52 -14.39 -5.20
N THR A 33 -15.51 -14.24 -3.89
CA THR A 33 -16.71 -14.49 -3.06
C THR A 33 -17.18 -13.14 -2.49
N PRO A 34 -18.17 -12.49 -3.11
CA PRO A 34 -18.70 -11.24 -2.58
C PRO A 34 -19.44 -11.45 -1.25
N PRO A 35 -19.47 -10.45 -0.35
CA PRO A 35 -18.76 -9.17 -0.51
C PRO A 35 -17.27 -9.34 -0.29
N CYS A 36 -16.48 -8.69 -1.14
CA CYS A 36 -15.03 -8.82 -1.04
C CYS A 36 -14.31 -7.60 -1.59
N PHE A 37 -13.05 -7.50 -1.23
CA PHE A 37 -12.15 -6.48 -1.75
C PHE A 37 -11.05 -7.13 -2.57
N LEU A 38 -10.62 -6.43 -3.60
CA LEU A 38 -9.42 -6.77 -4.35
C LEU A 38 -8.51 -5.54 -4.35
N VAL A 39 -7.30 -5.71 -3.86
CA VAL A 39 -6.31 -4.62 -3.82
C VAL A 39 -5.27 -4.90 -4.89
N ASP A 40 -5.17 -3.98 -5.85
CA ASP A 40 -4.33 -4.16 -7.02
C ASP A 40 -3.34 -3.01 -7.14
N LEU A 41 -2.10 -3.35 -7.47
CA LEU A 41 -1.07 -2.34 -7.75
C LEU A 41 -1.24 -1.84 -9.17
N ILE A 42 -1.40 -0.53 -9.32
CA ILE A 42 -1.56 0.07 -10.65
C ILE A 42 -0.22 0.58 -11.18
N SER A 43 0.50 1.34 -10.35
CA SER A 43 1.80 1.86 -10.76
C SER A 43 2.63 2.21 -9.54
N SER A 44 3.94 2.21 -9.72
CA SER A 44 4.85 2.60 -8.65
C SER A 44 6.12 3.17 -9.26
N THR A 45 6.51 4.34 -8.75
CA THR A 45 7.80 4.94 -9.08
C THR A 45 8.52 5.26 -7.79
N ARG A 46 9.84 5.30 -7.87
CA ARG A 46 10.64 5.75 -6.74
C ARG A 46 11.78 6.59 -7.25
N GLU A 47 12.22 7.51 -6.42
CA GLU A 47 13.33 8.40 -6.72
C GLU A 47 14.19 8.52 -5.48
N LYS A 48 15.49 8.33 -5.63
CA LYS A 48 16.41 8.46 -4.51
C LYS A 48 16.52 9.93 -4.14
N VAL A 49 16.28 10.22 -2.86
CA VAL A 49 16.37 11.58 -2.34
C VAL A 49 17.75 11.81 -1.75
N SER A 50 18.18 10.94 -0.85
CA SER A 50 19.46 11.07 -0.18
C SER A 50 19.76 9.78 0.59
N GLY A 51 20.98 9.26 0.45
CA GLY A 51 21.38 8.06 1.18
C GLY A 51 20.43 6.89 0.92
N SER A 52 19.83 6.38 1.98
CA SER A 52 18.85 5.29 1.88
C SER A 52 17.42 5.78 1.90
N TRP A 53 17.20 7.06 1.69
CA TRP A 53 15.85 7.64 1.64
C TRP A 53 15.37 7.75 0.21
N TYR A 54 14.12 7.32 -0.03
CA TYR A 54 13.50 7.29 -1.35
C TYR A 54 12.12 7.93 -1.30
N GLN A 55 11.81 8.73 -2.30
CA GLN A 55 10.47 9.23 -2.54
C GLN A 55 9.72 8.18 -3.35
N TYR A 56 8.62 7.68 -2.80
CA TYR A 56 7.75 6.74 -3.49
C TYR A 56 6.48 7.42 -3.95
N ASN A 57 6.04 7.05 -5.14
CA ASN A 57 4.76 7.48 -5.67
C ASN A 57 4.10 6.22 -6.21
N THR A 58 3.21 5.63 -5.41
CA THR A 58 2.63 4.32 -5.67
C THR A 58 1.11 4.42 -5.66
N LEU A 59 0.50 3.96 -6.74
CA LEU A 59 -0.95 3.98 -6.90
C LEU A 59 -1.50 2.57 -6.79
N PHE A 60 -2.47 2.40 -5.88
CA PHE A 60 -3.24 1.16 -5.73
C PHE A 60 -4.69 1.43 -6.05
N ALA A 61 -5.37 0.43 -6.58
CA ALA A 61 -6.82 0.45 -6.70
C ALA A 61 -7.41 -0.55 -5.72
N VAL A 62 -8.30 -0.06 -4.86
CA VAL A 62 -9.07 -0.92 -3.97
C VAL A 62 -10.42 -1.11 -4.64
N GLN A 63 -10.73 -2.33 -5.07
CA GLN A 63 -12.01 -2.64 -5.69
C GLN A 63 -12.90 -3.34 -4.67
N TYR A 64 -14.17 -3.00 -4.71
CA TYR A 64 -15.15 -3.61 -3.83
C TYR A 64 -16.27 -4.25 -4.66
N PHE A 65 -16.53 -5.52 -4.38
CA PHE A 65 -17.57 -6.31 -5.03
C PHE A 65 -18.69 -6.54 -4.03
N PRO A 66 -19.85 -5.87 -4.21
CA PRO A 66 -20.94 -5.99 -3.25
C PRO A 66 -21.59 -7.36 -3.31
N GLY A 67 -22.11 -7.81 -2.18
CA GLY A 67 -22.77 -9.12 -2.08
C GLY A 67 -24.24 -9.05 -1.71
N GLY A 68 -24.78 -7.84 -1.51
CA GLY A 68 -26.16 -7.67 -1.08
C GLY A 68 -27.08 -7.34 -2.22
N GLU A 69 -28.37 -7.25 -1.90
CA GLU A 69 -29.39 -6.91 -2.88
C GLU A 69 -29.41 -5.39 -3.15
N ASN A 70 -28.99 -4.59 -2.18
CA ASN A 70 -29.03 -3.14 -2.27
C ASN A 70 -27.64 -2.59 -2.54
N GLU A 71 -27.10 -2.96 -3.70
CA GLU A 71 -25.70 -2.74 -4.06
C GLU A 71 -25.28 -1.27 -3.98
N ARG A 72 -26.12 -0.36 -4.47
CA ARG A 72 -25.76 1.06 -4.51
C ARG A 72 -25.61 1.64 -3.10
N SER A 73 -26.52 1.33 -2.21
CA SER A 73 -26.48 1.80 -0.83
C SER A 73 -25.27 1.19 -0.10
N GLU A 74 -25.02 -0.08 -0.37
CA GLU A 74 -23.87 -0.79 0.18
C GLU A 74 -22.56 -0.14 -0.23
N ILE A 75 -22.42 0.18 -1.51
CA ILE A 75 -21.22 0.83 -2.06
C ILE A 75 -21.03 2.21 -1.43
N HIS A 76 -22.09 3.00 -1.29
CA HIS A 76 -21.99 4.33 -0.67
C HIS A 76 -21.49 4.24 0.76
N SER A 77 -21.96 3.25 1.50
CA SER A 77 -21.51 3.02 2.87
C SER A 77 -20.03 2.63 2.90
N VAL A 78 -19.64 1.77 1.97
CA VAL A 78 -18.25 1.32 1.88
C VAL A 78 -17.31 2.47 1.53
N ILE A 79 -17.72 3.36 0.61
CA ILE A 79 -16.92 4.54 0.27
C ILE A 79 -16.60 5.37 1.51
N SER A 80 -17.61 5.65 2.33
CA SER A 80 -17.41 6.43 3.55
C SER A 80 -16.46 5.77 4.52
N ARG A 81 -16.55 4.44 4.65
CA ARG A 81 -15.66 3.69 5.51
C ARG A 81 -14.24 3.64 4.96
N LEU A 82 -14.07 3.55 3.64
CA LEU A 82 -12.76 3.60 3.01
C LEU A 82 -12.12 4.97 3.18
N ASP A 83 -12.90 6.05 3.04
CA ASP A 83 -12.39 7.40 3.27
C ASP A 83 -11.78 7.53 4.67
N ASP A 84 -12.40 6.90 5.67
CA ASP A 84 -11.91 6.97 7.03
C ASP A 84 -10.74 6.03 7.28
N CYS A 85 -10.83 4.77 6.87
CA CYS A 85 -9.83 3.78 7.24
C CYS A 85 -8.55 3.84 6.40
N LEU A 86 -8.63 4.39 5.19
CA LEU A 86 -7.47 4.46 4.30
C LEU A 86 -6.81 5.84 4.26
N GLU A 87 -7.32 6.79 5.02
CA GLU A 87 -6.75 8.14 5.02
C GLU A 87 -5.30 8.16 5.50
N VAL A 88 -5.01 7.42 6.55
CA VAL A 88 -3.66 7.30 7.09
C VAL A 88 -3.33 5.82 7.25
N LEU A 89 -2.24 5.40 6.64
CA LEU A 89 -1.78 4.02 6.72
C LEU A 89 -0.57 3.92 7.63
N SER A 90 -0.47 2.79 8.34
CA SER A 90 0.69 2.47 9.16
C SER A 90 1.54 1.47 8.39
N VAL A 91 2.67 1.94 7.87
CA VAL A 91 3.59 1.11 7.10
C VAL A 91 4.66 0.59 8.05
N THR A 92 4.76 -0.72 8.19
CA THR A 92 5.67 -1.34 9.15
C THR A 92 6.90 -1.92 8.45
N TRP A 93 8.00 -1.97 9.19
CA TRP A 93 9.22 -2.66 8.77
C TRP A 93 9.08 -4.13 9.11
N LYS A 94 9.64 -4.98 8.26
CA LYS A 94 9.69 -6.41 8.56
C LYS A 94 10.64 -6.68 9.73
N ASP A 95 10.37 -7.75 10.45
CA ASP A 95 11.28 -8.22 11.49
C ASP A 95 12.65 -8.49 10.88
N GLY A 96 13.68 -8.07 11.58
CA GLY A 96 15.06 -8.24 11.13
C GLY A 96 15.55 -7.17 10.17
N GLN A 97 14.69 -6.25 9.75
CA GLN A 97 15.11 -5.11 8.95
C GLN A 97 15.43 -3.94 9.87
N GLU A 98 16.56 -3.31 9.59
CA GLU A 98 16.91 -2.11 10.34
C GLU A 98 16.09 -0.93 9.86
N SER A 99 15.64 -0.14 10.80
CA SER A 99 15.10 1.18 10.51
C SER A 99 16.13 2.21 11.00
N PRO A 100 16.06 3.44 10.48
CA PRO A 100 16.95 4.49 11.02
C PRO A 100 16.71 4.65 12.52
N LYS A 101 17.77 4.96 13.25
CA LYS A 101 17.67 5.14 14.70
C LYS A 101 16.65 6.20 15.09
N THR A 102 16.42 7.14 14.19
CA THR A 102 15.51 8.25 14.42
C THR A 102 14.09 7.97 13.99
N ASP A 103 13.87 6.85 13.26
CA ASP A 103 12.55 6.50 12.76
C ASP A 103 11.96 5.35 13.56
N PRO A 104 10.66 5.41 13.83
CA PRO A 104 10.01 4.26 14.44
C PRO A 104 9.94 3.10 13.45
N LYS A 105 9.71 1.89 13.96
CA LYS A 105 9.50 0.71 13.12
C LYS A 105 8.22 0.82 12.29
N VAL A 106 7.37 1.77 12.62
CA VAL A 106 6.12 2.02 11.94
C VAL A 106 6.14 3.47 11.49
N LYS A 107 5.88 3.69 10.21
CA LYS A 107 5.69 5.05 9.70
C LYS A 107 4.25 5.23 9.29
N ARG A 108 3.63 6.27 9.81
CA ARG A 108 2.28 6.66 9.41
C ARG A 108 2.39 7.57 8.20
N THR A 109 1.67 7.23 7.15
CA THR A 109 1.68 8.01 5.92
C THR A 109 0.25 8.36 5.52
N ARG A 110 0.05 9.59 5.11
CA ARG A 110 -1.25 10.04 4.62
C ARG A 110 -1.38 9.69 3.16
N THR A 111 -2.49 9.08 2.80
CA THR A 111 -2.76 8.74 1.41
C THR A 111 -3.45 9.90 0.69
N GLU A 112 -3.40 9.87 -0.62
CA GLU A 112 -4.13 10.78 -1.48
C GLU A 112 -5.18 9.97 -2.23
N ALA A 113 -6.44 10.36 -2.09
CA ALA A 113 -7.52 9.71 -2.81
C ALA A 113 -7.57 10.26 -4.24
N ASP A 114 -7.84 9.36 -5.17
CA ASP A 114 -8.06 9.75 -6.56
C ASP A 114 -9.55 9.56 -6.86
N GLU A 115 -9.93 9.73 -8.12
CA GLU A 115 -11.33 9.68 -8.49
C GLU A 115 -11.93 8.29 -8.26
N THR A 116 -12.99 8.24 -7.46
CA THR A 116 -13.71 7.00 -7.18
C THR A 116 -14.73 6.76 -8.29
N ALA A 117 -14.82 5.54 -8.79
CA ALA A 117 -15.72 5.20 -9.88
C ALA A 117 -16.49 3.92 -9.58
N ILE A 118 -17.72 3.86 -10.08
CA ILE A 118 -18.54 2.65 -10.01
C ILE A 118 -18.83 2.21 -11.44
N THR A 119 -18.38 1.02 -11.79
CA THR A 119 -18.53 0.48 -13.14
C THR A 119 -19.08 -0.94 -13.04
N GLU A 120 -20.23 -1.17 -13.66
CA GLU A 120 -20.89 -2.49 -13.69
C GLU A 120 -21.07 -3.08 -12.28
N GLY A 121 -21.44 -2.22 -11.34
CA GLY A 121 -21.69 -2.65 -9.95
C GLY A 121 -20.45 -2.88 -9.13
N VAL A 122 -19.27 -2.57 -9.65
CA VAL A 122 -18.00 -2.70 -8.94
C VAL A 122 -17.46 -1.31 -8.61
N LEU A 123 -17.12 -1.13 -7.33
CA LEU A 123 -16.49 0.10 -6.87
C LEU A 123 -14.98 0.02 -7.13
N THR A 124 -14.43 1.09 -7.69
CA THR A 124 -12.97 1.26 -7.78
C THR A 124 -12.59 2.49 -6.98
N TYR A 125 -11.74 2.29 -5.97
CA TYR A 125 -11.31 3.32 -5.05
C TYR A 125 -9.79 3.42 -5.12
N PRO A 126 -9.25 4.35 -5.93
CA PRO A 126 -7.79 4.47 -6.06
C PRO A 126 -7.20 5.26 -4.90
N ILE A 127 -6.07 4.81 -4.40
CA ILE A 127 -5.32 5.56 -3.38
C ILE A 127 -3.86 5.64 -3.80
N ARG A 128 -3.26 6.76 -3.50
CA ARG A 128 -1.86 7.03 -3.83
C ARG A 128 -1.08 7.23 -2.55
N ILE A 129 0.07 6.55 -2.47
CA ILE A 129 1.04 6.78 -1.40
C ILE A 129 2.18 7.56 -2.02
N ASN A 130 2.34 8.81 -1.60
CA ASN A 130 3.35 9.72 -2.12
C ASN A 130 4.12 10.27 -0.93
N ASP A 131 5.19 9.59 -0.55
CA ASP A 131 5.92 9.92 0.67
C ASP A 131 7.35 9.39 0.60
N VAL A 132 8.16 9.79 1.55
CA VAL A 132 9.56 9.41 1.64
C VAL A 132 9.72 8.29 2.65
N PHE A 133 10.43 7.24 2.24
CA PHE A 133 10.67 6.09 3.11
C PHE A 133 12.13 5.72 3.12
N TYR A 134 12.61 5.26 4.28
CA TYR A 134 13.92 4.68 4.41
C TYR A 134 13.89 3.26 3.86
N ARG A 135 14.92 2.91 3.12
CA ARG A 135 14.98 1.60 2.51
C ARG A 135 16.39 1.05 2.58
N LEU A 136 16.50 -0.13 3.18
CA LEU A 136 17.72 -0.91 3.05
C LEU A 136 17.59 -1.73 1.77
N ASP A 137 18.60 -1.60 0.90
CA ASP A 137 18.65 -2.41 -0.30
C ASP A 137 19.18 -3.78 0.05
N ASP A 138 18.37 -4.80 -0.14
CA ASP A 138 18.76 -6.17 0.14
C ASP A 138 19.94 -6.62 -0.72
N GLY A 139 20.19 -5.92 -1.82
CA GLY A 139 21.31 -6.20 -2.69
C GLY A 139 22.53 -5.34 -2.45
N ASP A 140 22.49 -4.31 -1.59
CA ASP A 140 23.62 -3.42 -1.30
C ASP A 140 24.33 -3.89 -0.05
N PRO A 141 25.57 -4.25 -0.24
CA PRO A 141 26.37 -4.57 0.92
C PRO A 141 26.67 -3.35 1.74
N MET A 142 26.29 -2.59 1.46
CA MET A 142 26.43 -1.63 1.90
C MET A 142 26.80 -0.86 1.94
N GLU A 143 26.73 -0.86 1.21
CA GLU A 143 27.01 -0.33 1.31
C GLU A 143 27.31 0.17 1.28
N SER A 144 27.46 0.00 0.75
CA SER A 144 27.86 0.23 0.88
C SER A 144 27.99 0.98 0.64
N ALA A 145 28.14 0.98 0.15
CA ALA A 145 28.35 1.43 0.16
C ALA A 145 28.35 2.16 0.02
N ASP A 146 28.64 2.24 -0.32
CA ASP A 146 28.84 2.70 -0.18
C ASP A 146 28.98 2.99 -0.43
N ILE A 147 29.03 2.58 -0.90
CA ILE A 147 29.39 2.49 -0.80
C ILE A 147 29.58 2.92 -1.20
N THR A 148 29.64 2.83 -1.86
CA THR A 148 30.03 2.92 -1.89
C THR A 148 30.09 3.39 -2.29
N VAL A 149 30.22 3.28 -2.93
CA VAL A 149 30.49 3.33 -2.84
C VAL A 149 30.59 3.59 -3.15
N MET A 150 30.54 3.47 -3.65
CA MET A 150 30.82 3.47 -3.48
C MET A 150 30.97 3.38 -3.60
N GLU A 151 31.11 3.08 -4.42
CA GLU A 151 31.48 2.72 -4.04
C GLU A 151 31.72 2.82 -4.24
N VAL A 152 31.77 2.75 -5.04
CA VAL A 152 32.20 2.54 -4.69
C VAL A 152 32.43 2.54 -4.82
N GLN A 153 32.60 2.34 -5.42
CA GLN A 153 32.92 2.05 -4.94
C GLN A 153 33.07 1.93 -4.72
N LYS A 154 33.18 1.75 -5.42
CA LYS A 154 33.40 1.34 -4.85
C LYS A 154 33.65 1.53 -4.69
N ASN A 155 33.54 1.17 -5.17
CA ASN A 155 33.84 1.13 -4.53
C ASN A 155 33.99 1.36 -4.39
N GLY A 156 34.06 1.46 -5.19
CA GLY A 156 34.52 1.49 -4.56
C GLY A 156 34.52 1.60 -4.34
#